data_224fdefe1f1c7285a6bb94a1cc1960dc
#
_entry.id   224fdefe1f1c7285a6bb94a1cc1960dc
#
_cell.length_a   1.000
_cell.length_b   1.000
_cell.length_c   1.000
_cell.angle_alpha   90.00
_cell.angle_beta   90.00
_cell.angle_gamma   90.00
#
_symmetry.space_group_name_H-M   'P 1'
#
loop_
_entity.id
_entity.type
_entity.pdbx_description
1 polymer ?
#
loop_
_entity_poly.entity_id
_entity_poly.type
_entity_poly.pdbx_seq_one_letter_code
_entity_poly.pdbx_strand_id
1 'polypeptide(L)'
;MSDELKTSAYDKLTPQRKLLVDAVLKNLEKGTGLWEQGWSGGGAPVSAITGKQYNGVNRVFLLLASMEKGYSDNRWLTYKQMEDKGWHFKTDEEGKSLGKGAGVAIEYFELRDKETKQPFDRHTLDGMTAEERAEYMDENVYPLRKYYRVFNGDVIEGIPERKRAEHDPAGQNARAEALIGFWSDTESPIRYGGSAAFYSPKTDEIHLPQKEDFVDMP
;
A
#
# COMPACT_ATOMS: atom_id res chain seq x y z
N MET A 1 -27.78 -17.30 4.33
CA MET A 1 -27.15 -17.20 3.00
C MET A 1 -25.80 -16.45 2.98
N SER A 2 -25.36 -15.80 4.07
CA SER A 2 -24.11 -15.04 4.14
C SER A 2 -22.90 -15.82 4.68
N ASP A 3 -23.08 -16.85 5.50
CA ASP A 3 -21.95 -17.56 6.15
C ASP A 3 -21.31 -18.65 5.25
N GLU A 4 -22.09 -19.37 4.45
CA GLU A 4 -21.54 -20.40 3.57
C GLU A 4 -20.72 -19.84 2.39
N LEU A 5 -21.09 -18.65 1.89
CA LEU A 5 -20.31 -17.96 0.85
C LEU A 5 -18.99 -17.40 1.37
N LYS A 6 -18.95 -16.97 2.64
CA LYS A 6 -17.73 -16.48 3.30
C LYS A 6 -16.71 -17.61 3.51
N THR A 7 -17.13 -18.79 3.95
CA THR A 7 -16.26 -19.93 4.20
C THR A 7 -15.54 -20.37 2.93
N SER A 8 -16.23 -20.47 1.79
CA SER A 8 -15.63 -20.91 0.53
C SER A 8 -14.62 -19.93 -0.08
N ALA A 9 -14.84 -18.62 -0.01
CA ALA A 9 -13.92 -17.62 -0.57
C ALA A 9 -12.70 -17.41 0.34
N TYR A 10 -12.90 -17.34 1.65
CA TYR A 10 -11.84 -17.19 2.64
C TYR A 10 -10.88 -18.39 2.61
N ASP A 11 -11.39 -19.62 2.51
CA ASP A 11 -10.56 -20.83 2.51
C ASP A 11 -9.60 -20.91 1.32
N LYS A 12 -9.96 -20.30 0.19
CA LYS A 12 -9.12 -20.21 -1.02
C LYS A 12 -8.00 -19.15 -0.92
N LEU A 13 -8.02 -18.33 0.12
CA LEU A 13 -7.00 -17.29 0.30
C LEU A 13 -5.68 -17.89 0.76
N THR A 14 -4.57 -17.29 0.35
CA THR A 14 -3.25 -17.58 0.91
C THR A 14 -3.22 -17.21 2.39
N PRO A 15 -2.35 -17.84 3.21
CA PRO A 15 -2.24 -17.50 4.64
C PRO A 15 -2.06 -16.01 4.90
N GLN A 16 -1.27 -15.32 4.06
CA GLN A 16 -1.04 -13.88 4.18
C GLN A 16 -2.31 -13.06 3.92
N ARG A 17 -3.11 -13.47 2.92
CA ARG A 17 -4.38 -12.78 2.62
C ARG A 17 -5.44 -13.05 3.68
N LYS A 18 -5.42 -14.23 4.31
CA LYS A 18 -6.26 -14.52 5.48
C LYS A 18 -5.94 -13.56 6.62
N LEU A 19 -4.66 -13.38 6.96
CA LEU A 19 -4.24 -12.40 7.97
C LEU A 19 -4.73 -10.98 7.68
N LEU A 20 -4.73 -10.57 6.40
CA LEU A 20 -5.28 -9.28 6.00
C LEU A 20 -6.78 -9.19 6.28
N VAL A 21 -7.54 -10.20 5.83
CA VAL A 21 -9.00 -10.23 6.04
C VAL A 21 -9.32 -10.22 7.53
N ASP A 22 -8.61 -11.01 8.33
CA ASP A 22 -8.79 -11.07 9.78
C ASP A 22 -8.48 -9.72 10.45
N ALA A 23 -7.42 -9.04 10.02
CA ALA A 23 -7.08 -7.70 10.52
C ALA A 23 -8.15 -6.65 10.17
N VAL A 24 -8.68 -6.71 8.95
CA VAL A 24 -9.79 -5.84 8.51
C VAL A 24 -11.04 -6.09 9.33
N LEU A 25 -11.44 -7.36 9.48
CA LEU A 25 -12.63 -7.74 10.27
C LEU A 25 -12.51 -7.29 11.72
N LYS A 26 -11.34 -7.51 12.34
CA LYS A 26 -11.07 -7.09 13.73
C LYS A 26 -11.19 -5.58 13.92
N ASN A 27 -10.77 -4.77 12.93
CA ASN A 27 -10.92 -3.32 13.01
C ASN A 27 -12.38 -2.88 12.80
N LEU A 28 -13.09 -3.52 11.87
CA LEU A 28 -14.52 -3.26 11.66
C LEU A 28 -15.35 -3.61 12.91
N GLU A 29 -15.04 -4.71 13.60
CA GLU A 29 -15.69 -5.11 14.86
C GLU A 29 -15.48 -4.08 15.98
N LYS A 30 -14.33 -3.39 15.96
CA LYS A 30 -14.04 -2.30 16.91
C LYS A 30 -14.70 -0.97 16.53
N GLY A 31 -15.41 -0.90 15.41
CA GLY A 31 -16.01 0.33 14.89
C GLY A 31 -14.99 1.34 14.38
N THR A 32 -13.73 0.95 14.25
CA THR A 32 -12.67 1.79 13.66
C THR A 32 -12.50 1.43 12.19
N GLY A 33 -12.77 2.37 11.29
CA GLY A 33 -12.42 2.22 9.88
C GLY A 33 -10.91 2.13 9.72
N LEU A 34 -10.43 1.35 8.75
CA LEU A 34 -8.99 1.31 8.39
C LEU A 34 -8.43 2.70 8.01
N TRP A 35 -9.31 3.66 7.82
CA TRP A 35 -9.00 5.03 7.37
C TRP A 35 -8.96 6.05 8.50
N GLU A 36 -9.47 5.72 9.69
CA GLU A 36 -9.59 6.67 10.81
C GLU A 36 -8.32 6.85 11.64
N GLN A 37 -7.35 5.97 11.46
CA GLN A 37 -6.04 6.21 12.09
C GLN A 37 -5.22 7.12 11.19
N GLY A 38 -5.14 8.36 11.60
CA GLY A 38 -4.25 9.35 11.03
C GLY A 38 -2.85 8.76 10.82
N TRP A 39 -2.32 8.93 9.66
CA TRP A 39 -0.98 8.49 9.25
C TRP A 39 0.08 9.28 10.02
N SER A 40 0.12 9.12 11.34
CA SER A 40 1.12 9.76 12.18
C SER A 40 2.45 9.09 11.91
N GLY A 41 3.16 9.55 10.95
CA GLY A 41 4.58 9.42 11.08
C GLY A 41 5.38 8.98 9.89
N GLY A 42 4.99 8.19 8.97
CA GLY A 42 6.02 7.66 8.08
C GLY A 42 5.80 7.83 6.59
N GLY A 43 4.58 8.06 6.15
CA GLY A 43 4.23 7.97 4.74
C GLY A 43 4.09 6.52 4.28
N ALA A 44 3.94 6.32 2.96
CA ALA A 44 3.81 4.99 2.37
C ALA A 44 5.04 4.11 2.67
N PRO A 45 4.87 2.80 2.91
CA PRO A 45 5.97 1.87 3.07
C PRO A 45 6.91 1.88 1.86
N VAL A 46 8.21 1.97 2.11
CA VAL A 46 9.25 2.01 1.08
C VAL A 46 10.34 0.98 1.35
N SER A 47 11.01 0.54 0.29
CA SER A 47 12.24 -0.24 0.44
C SER A 47 13.35 0.64 1.02
N ALA A 48 13.97 0.21 2.10
CA ALA A 48 15.09 0.92 2.72
C ALA A 48 16.30 1.05 1.79
N ILE A 49 16.43 0.17 0.80
CA ILE A 49 17.57 0.12 -0.10
C ILE A 49 17.36 0.95 -1.36
N THR A 50 16.15 0.86 -1.95
CA THR A 50 15.88 1.51 -3.25
C THR A 50 15.05 2.77 -3.15
N GLY A 51 14.42 3.03 -1.99
CA GLY A 51 13.45 4.11 -1.79
C GLY A 51 12.12 3.91 -2.51
N LYS A 52 11.98 2.85 -3.31
CA LYS A 52 10.73 2.57 -4.04
C LYS A 52 9.62 2.18 -3.08
N GLN A 53 8.42 2.71 -3.34
CA GLN A 53 7.23 2.37 -2.57
C GLN A 53 6.79 0.94 -2.83
N TYR A 54 6.30 0.28 -1.79
CA TYR A 54 5.56 -0.96 -1.92
C TYR A 54 4.16 -0.66 -2.44
N ASN A 55 3.67 -1.50 -3.36
CA ASN A 55 2.38 -1.34 -4.02
C ASN A 55 1.43 -2.51 -3.72
N GLY A 56 0.14 -2.31 -4.05
CA GLY A 56 -0.88 -3.34 -3.94
C GLY A 56 -1.00 -3.90 -2.51
N VAL A 57 -1.19 -5.21 -2.43
CA VAL A 57 -1.38 -5.93 -1.17
C VAL A 57 -0.21 -5.77 -0.19
N ASN A 58 1.02 -5.68 -0.69
CA ASN A 58 2.20 -5.49 0.14
C ASN A 58 2.17 -4.16 0.90
N ARG A 59 1.72 -3.09 0.24
CA ARG A 59 1.55 -1.78 0.90
C ARG A 59 0.59 -1.89 2.08
N VAL A 60 -0.53 -2.58 1.88
CA VAL A 60 -1.55 -2.75 2.93
C VAL A 60 -1.01 -3.59 4.08
N PHE A 61 -0.33 -4.72 3.81
CA PHE A 61 0.29 -5.55 4.85
C PHE A 61 1.28 -4.78 5.70
N LEU A 62 2.16 -4.01 5.06
CA LEU A 62 3.20 -3.27 5.77
C LEU A 62 2.62 -2.10 6.58
N LEU A 63 1.57 -1.46 6.09
CA LEU A 63 0.85 -0.43 6.84
C LEU A 63 0.17 -1.00 8.08
N LEU A 64 -0.58 -2.10 7.93
CA LEU A 64 -1.24 -2.77 9.06
C LEU A 64 -0.22 -3.24 10.11
N ALA A 65 0.90 -3.80 9.65
CA ALA A 65 1.96 -4.22 10.56
C ALA A 65 2.63 -3.03 11.28
N SER A 66 2.78 -1.88 10.60
CA SER A 66 3.27 -0.66 11.24
C SER A 66 2.33 -0.18 12.32
N MET A 67 1.02 -0.18 12.05
CA MET A 67 0.00 0.23 13.02
C MET A 67 -0.04 -0.72 14.23
N GLU A 68 -0.06 -2.03 13.98
CA GLU A 68 -0.14 -3.05 15.04
C GLU A 68 1.07 -3.01 15.99
N LYS A 69 2.26 -2.75 15.41
CA LYS A 69 3.54 -2.77 16.15
C LYS A 69 4.00 -1.39 16.60
N GLY A 70 3.26 -0.32 16.27
CA GLY A 70 3.60 1.06 16.62
C GLY A 70 4.85 1.57 15.91
N TYR A 71 5.16 1.10 14.70
CA TYR A 71 6.33 1.55 13.95
C TYR A 71 6.15 2.95 13.39
N SER A 72 7.19 3.77 13.54
CA SER A 72 7.28 5.14 13.03
C SER A 72 8.10 5.26 11.73
N ASP A 73 9.00 4.31 11.48
CA ASP A 73 9.78 4.25 10.24
C ASP A 73 8.94 3.56 9.14
N ASN A 74 8.91 4.14 7.96
CA ASN A 74 8.22 3.52 6.81
C ASN A 74 9.13 2.68 5.92
N ARG A 75 10.40 2.53 6.28
CA ARG A 75 11.38 1.76 5.51
C ARG A 75 11.36 0.29 5.93
N TRP A 76 11.42 -0.56 4.92
CA TRP A 76 11.38 -2.00 5.09
C TRP A 76 12.47 -2.66 4.25
N LEU A 77 13.09 -3.72 4.76
CA LEU A 77 14.14 -4.46 4.07
C LEU A 77 14.17 -5.92 4.48
N THR A 78 14.76 -6.76 3.62
CA THR A 78 14.97 -8.17 3.94
C THR A 78 16.16 -8.36 4.87
N TYR A 79 16.25 -9.53 5.53
CA TYR A 79 17.40 -9.89 6.37
C TYR A 79 18.71 -9.79 5.58
N LYS A 80 18.75 -10.36 4.36
CA LYS A 80 19.94 -10.30 3.51
C LYS A 80 20.37 -8.86 3.21
N GLN A 81 19.42 -7.98 2.88
CA GLN A 81 19.72 -6.58 2.63
C GLN A 81 20.29 -5.88 3.86
N MET A 82 19.83 -6.25 5.04
CA MET A 82 20.34 -5.77 6.32
C MET A 82 21.80 -6.21 6.51
N GLU A 83 22.09 -7.50 6.32
CA GLU A 83 23.45 -8.05 6.40
C GLU A 83 24.39 -7.41 5.38
N ASP A 84 23.98 -7.29 4.12
CA ASP A 84 24.78 -6.68 3.05
C ASP A 84 25.16 -5.21 3.34
N LYS A 85 24.41 -4.54 4.22
CA LYS A 85 24.70 -3.18 4.71
C LYS A 85 25.49 -3.14 6.03
N GLY A 86 25.74 -4.26 6.64
CA GLY A 86 26.37 -4.34 7.96
C GLY A 86 25.45 -3.84 9.10
N TRP A 87 24.15 -3.80 8.85
CA TRP A 87 23.14 -3.45 9.86
C TRP A 87 22.71 -4.70 10.62
N HIS A 88 22.17 -4.52 11.82
CA HIS A 88 21.73 -5.64 12.66
C HIS A 88 20.45 -5.29 13.42
N PHE A 89 19.82 -6.29 14.01
CA PHE A 89 18.64 -6.03 14.84
C PHE A 89 19.04 -5.36 16.14
N LYS A 90 18.26 -4.39 16.57
CA LYS A 90 18.31 -3.86 17.92
C LYS A 90 18.02 -4.94 18.94
N THR A 91 18.49 -4.75 20.14
CA THR A 91 18.16 -5.57 21.31
C THR A 91 17.31 -4.74 22.29
N ASP A 92 16.47 -5.45 23.04
CA ASP A 92 15.78 -4.86 24.19
C ASP A 92 16.74 -4.72 25.41
N GLU A 93 16.22 -4.22 26.52
CA GLU A 93 16.97 -4.03 27.77
C GLU A 93 17.50 -5.34 28.36
N GLU A 94 16.88 -6.47 27.99
CA GLU A 94 17.28 -7.81 28.41
C GLU A 94 18.31 -8.45 27.46
N GLY A 95 18.73 -7.74 26.41
CA GLY A 95 19.66 -8.24 25.38
C GLY A 95 19.03 -9.15 24.33
N LYS A 96 17.71 -9.25 24.26
CA LYS A 96 16.97 -10.07 23.30
C LYS A 96 16.75 -9.31 22.00
N SER A 97 16.99 -9.99 20.88
CA SER A 97 16.83 -9.40 19.55
C SER A 97 15.37 -9.00 19.26
N LEU A 98 15.16 -7.75 18.87
CA LEU A 98 13.85 -7.23 18.39
C LEU A 98 13.45 -7.81 17.04
N GLY A 99 14.33 -8.48 16.32
CA GLY A 99 14.01 -9.15 15.06
C GLY A 99 13.12 -10.38 15.21
N LYS A 100 13.08 -10.99 16.42
CA LYS A 100 12.26 -12.18 16.67
C LYS A 100 10.76 -11.82 16.59
N GLY A 101 10.04 -12.40 15.61
CA GLY A 101 8.62 -12.13 15.40
C GLY A 101 8.31 -10.78 14.72
N ALA A 102 9.34 -9.97 14.39
CA ALA A 102 9.15 -8.67 13.74
C ALA A 102 8.96 -8.77 12.22
N GLY A 103 9.35 -9.89 11.61
CA GLY A 103 9.29 -10.06 10.17
C GLY A 103 7.87 -10.15 9.61
N VAL A 104 7.60 -9.35 8.60
CA VAL A 104 6.33 -9.32 7.86
C VAL A 104 6.52 -9.97 6.49
N ALA A 105 5.62 -10.88 6.12
CA ALA A 105 5.67 -11.53 4.82
C ALA A 105 5.11 -10.61 3.74
N ILE A 106 5.85 -10.45 2.66
CA ILE A 106 5.41 -9.77 1.43
C ILE A 106 5.37 -10.75 0.27
N GLU A 107 4.50 -10.50 -0.69
CA GLU A 107 4.34 -11.30 -1.90
C GLU A 107 5.09 -10.65 -3.05
N TYR A 108 6.00 -11.38 -3.67
CA TYR A 108 6.58 -11.03 -4.95
C TYR A 108 5.82 -11.76 -6.05
N PHE A 109 5.32 -11.02 -7.01
CA PHE A 109 4.58 -11.53 -8.14
C PHE A 109 5.22 -11.08 -9.44
N GLU A 110 5.50 -12.01 -10.32
CA GLU A 110 6.06 -11.74 -11.65
C GLU A 110 5.45 -12.71 -12.65
N LEU A 111 5.09 -12.20 -13.81
CA LEU A 111 4.73 -13.06 -14.94
C LEU A 111 6.01 -13.45 -15.67
N ARG A 112 6.14 -14.73 -16.00
CA ARG A 112 7.28 -15.28 -16.73
C ARG A 112 6.82 -16.06 -17.95
N ASP A 113 7.62 -15.98 -18.98
CA ASP A 113 7.50 -16.82 -20.17
C ASP A 113 7.80 -18.27 -19.80
N LYS A 114 6.97 -19.22 -20.31
CA LYS A 114 7.09 -20.65 -19.98
C LYS A 114 8.30 -21.30 -20.62
N GLU A 115 8.79 -20.82 -21.78
CA GLU A 115 9.90 -21.38 -22.50
C GLU A 115 11.22 -20.82 -21.97
N THR A 116 11.38 -19.49 -22.00
CA THR A 116 12.63 -18.80 -21.66
C THR A 116 12.86 -18.65 -20.17
N LYS A 117 11.82 -18.77 -19.34
CA LYS A 117 11.81 -18.50 -17.87
C LYS A 117 12.18 -17.06 -17.50
N GLN A 118 12.24 -16.17 -18.48
CA GLN A 118 12.52 -14.74 -18.26
C GLN A 118 11.24 -13.99 -17.87
N PRO A 119 11.36 -12.78 -17.28
CA PRO A 119 10.22 -11.90 -17.06
C PRO A 119 9.47 -11.68 -18.39
N PHE A 120 8.15 -11.83 -18.32
CA PHE A 120 7.29 -11.69 -19.48
C PHE A 120 7.16 -10.22 -19.87
N ASP A 121 7.47 -9.93 -21.14
CA ASP A 121 7.27 -8.61 -21.71
C ASP A 121 5.82 -8.43 -22.17
N ARG A 122 5.10 -7.52 -21.51
CA ARG A 122 3.69 -7.23 -21.82
C ARG A 122 3.49 -6.62 -23.21
N HIS A 123 4.50 -6.00 -23.80
CA HIS A 123 4.43 -5.47 -25.16
C HIS A 123 4.21 -6.57 -26.22
N THR A 124 4.52 -7.82 -25.89
CA THR A 124 4.20 -8.97 -26.74
C THR A 124 2.69 -9.09 -27.03
N LEU A 125 1.84 -8.52 -26.14
CA LEU A 125 0.39 -8.55 -26.30
C LEU A 125 -0.17 -7.36 -27.09
N ASP A 126 0.67 -6.45 -27.54
CA ASP A 126 0.23 -5.24 -28.24
C ASP A 126 -0.39 -5.64 -29.60
N GLY A 127 -1.57 -5.06 -29.86
CA GLY A 127 -2.34 -5.37 -31.08
C GLY A 127 -3.21 -6.61 -31.03
N MET A 128 -3.12 -7.45 -30.02
CA MET A 128 -3.98 -8.64 -29.85
C MET A 128 -5.36 -8.24 -29.31
N THR A 129 -6.41 -8.98 -29.72
CA THR A 129 -7.75 -8.89 -29.12
C THR A 129 -7.74 -9.43 -27.69
N ALA A 130 -8.85 -9.29 -26.98
CA ALA A 130 -8.97 -9.80 -25.60
C ALA A 130 -8.89 -11.35 -25.56
N GLU A 131 -9.50 -12.01 -26.54
CA GLU A 131 -9.51 -13.47 -26.68
C GLU A 131 -8.09 -14.00 -26.99
N GLU A 132 -7.41 -13.41 -27.96
CA GLU A 132 -6.04 -13.78 -28.32
C GLU A 132 -5.06 -13.58 -27.17
N ARG A 133 -5.21 -12.49 -26.39
CA ARG A 133 -4.40 -12.26 -25.18
C ARG A 133 -4.63 -13.33 -24.13
N ALA A 134 -5.88 -13.72 -23.90
CA ALA A 134 -6.20 -14.74 -22.91
C ALA A 134 -5.60 -16.09 -23.29
N GLU A 135 -5.73 -16.50 -24.55
CA GLU A 135 -5.15 -17.73 -25.08
C GLU A 135 -3.63 -17.70 -25.00
N TYR A 136 -2.99 -16.62 -25.49
CA TYR A 136 -1.54 -16.46 -25.42
C TYR A 136 -1.01 -16.54 -24.00
N MET A 137 -1.67 -15.84 -23.04
CA MET A 137 -1.29 -15.85 -21.63
C MET A 137 -1.41 -17.23 -21.01
N ASP A 138 -2.48 -17.97 -21.32
CA ASP A 138 -2.67 -19.32 -20.82
C ASP A 138 -1.62 -20.29 -21.34
N GLU A 139 -1.27 -20.19 -22.62
CA GLU A 139 -0.31 -21.08 -23.27
C GLU A 139 1.15 -20.76 -22.91
N ASN A 140 1.54 -19.48 -22.91
CA ASN A 140 2.94 -19.06 -22.93
C ASN A 140 3.43 -18.43 -21.62
N VAL A 141 2.54 -18.09 -20.69
CA VAL A 141 2.92 -17.34 -19.49
C VAL A 141 2.52 -18.09 -18.23
N TYR A 142 3.35 -17.99 -17.19
CA TYR A 142 3.02 -18.49 -15.85
C TYR A 142 3.30 -17.47 -14.77
N PRO A 143 2.51 -17.43 -13.70
CA PRO A 143 2.76 -16.56 -12.57
C PRO A 143 3.82 -17.16 -11.64
N LEU A 144 4.92 -16.45 -11.43
CA LEU A 144 5.87 -16.74 -10.38
C LEU A 144 5.47 -15.99 -9.11
N ARG A 145 5.21 -16.71 -8.04
CA ARG A 145 4.94 -16.14 -6.72
C ARG A 145 6.03 -16.57 -5.76
N LYS A 146 6.63 -15.59 -5.06
CA LYS A 146 7.59 -15.82 -3.99
C LYS A 146 7.21 -14.99 -2.77
N TYR A 147 7.54 -15.47 -1.61
CA TYR A 147 7.31 -14.76 -0.36
C TYR A 147 8.65 -14.40 0.27
N TYR A 148 8.78 -13.16 0.67
CA TYR A 148 9.95 -12.66 1.39
C TYR A 148 9.52 -12.13 2.74
N ARG A 149 10.40 -12.25 3.73
CA ARG A 149 10.21 -11.55 5.01
C ARG A 149 10.98 -10.25 4.99
N VAL A 150 10.30 -9.18 5.34
CA VAL A 150 10.89 -7.85 5.51
C VAL A 150 10.71 -7.38 6.93
N PHE A 151 11.61 -6.53 7.36
CA PHE A 151 11.69 -5.98 8.71
C PHE A 151 11.66 -4.47 8.63
N ASN A 152 11.02 -3.84 9.62
CA ASN A 152 10.90 -2.40 9.68
C ASN A 152 12.20 -1.74 10.20
N GLY A 153 12.48 -0.52 9.76
CA GLY A 153 13.64 0.25 10.19
C GLY A 153 13.72 0.48 11.70
N ASP A 154 12.58 0.56 12.38
CA ASP A 154 12.54 0.80 13.83
C ASP A 154 13.19 -0.32 14.65
N VAL A 155 13.25 -1.54 14.14
CA VAL A 155 13.89 -2.69 14.80
C VAL A 155 15.33 -2.93 14.35
N ILE A 156 15.90 -2.04 13.53
CA ILE A 156 17.22 -2.19 12.92
C ILE A 156 18.15 -1.11 13.42
N GLU A 157 19.33 -1.51 13.88
CA GLU A 157 20.43 -0.63 14.23
C GLU A 157 21.38 -0.45 13.05
N GLY A 158 21.98 0.73 12.95
CA GLY A 158 22.89 1.09 11.86
C GLY A 158 22.19 1.67 10.63
N ILE A 159 20.85 1.58 10.51
CA ILE A 159 20.13 2.24 9.44
C ILE A 159 20.27 3.78 9.59
N PRO A 160 20.68 4.52 8.54
CA PRO A 160 20.84 5.95 8.63
C PRO A 160 19.56 6.65 9.11
N GLU A 161 19.72 7.69 9.94
CA GLU A 161 18.58 8.48 10.35
C GLU A 161 17.85 9.05 9.13
N ARG A 162 16.52 8.92 9.13
CA ARG A 162 15.70 9.45 8.05
C ARG A 162 15.62 10.97 8.17
N LYS A 163 16.13 11.67 7.18
CA LYS A 163 15.76 13.09 7.01
C LYS A 163 14.27 13.12 6.68
N ARG A 164 13.44 13.40 7.68
CA ARG A 164 12.02 13.72 7.40
C ARG A 164 12.06 14.94 6.50
N ALA A 165 11.46 14.85 5.31
CA ALA A 165 11.11 16.07 4.59
C ALA A 165 10.26 16.89 5.57
N GLU A 166 10.64 18.14 5.81
CA GLU A 166 9.81 19.03 6.58
C GLU A 166 8.42 18.99 5.96
N HIS A 167 7.46 18.56 6.77
CA HIS A 167 6.07 18.58 6.35
C HIS A 167 5.71 20.06 6.26
N ASP A 168 5.56 20.54 5.04
CA ASP A 168 5.04 21.87 4.75
C ASP A 168 3.55 21.76 4.37
N PRO A 169 2.65 21.78 5.36
CA PRO A 169 1.22 21.68 5.10
C PRO A 169 0.72 22.85 4.26
N ALA A 170 1.26 24.03 4.49
CA ALA A 170 0.86 25.24 3.77
C ALA A 170 1.25 25.17 2.28
N GLY A 171 2.47 24.69 1.97
CA GLY A 171 2.89 24.50 0.59
C GLY A 171 2.16 23.36 -0.11
N GLN A 172 1.80 22.28 0.61
CA GLN A 172 1.00 21.18 0.05
C GLN A 172 -0.42 21.64 -0.23
N ASN A 173 -1.05 22.37 0.68
CA ASN A 173 -2.38 22.95 0.48
C ASN A 173 -2.40 23.93 -0.68
N ALA A 174 -1.40 24.81 -0.80
CA ALA A 174 -1.30 25.75 -1.92
C ALA A 174 -1.18 25.04 -3.28
N ARG A 175 -0.40 23.95 -3.36
CA ARG A 175 -0.28 23.15 -4.57
C ARG A 175 -1.58 22.40 -4.90
N ALA A 176 -2.27 21.86 -3.89
CA ALA A 176 -3.55 21.23 -4.06
C ALA A 176 -4.61 22.21 -4.54
N GLU A 177 -4.69 23.40 -3.95
CA GLU A 177 -5.59 24.47 -4.38
C GLU A 177 -5.31 24.93 -5.81
N ALA A 178 -4.05 25.08 -6.19
CA ALA A 178 -3.68 25.43 -7.55
C ALA A 178 -4.08 24.34 -8.56
N LEU A 179 -3.93 23.07 -8.20
CA LEU A 179 -4.35 21.94 -9.04
C LEU A 179 -5.88 21.88 -9.17
N ILE A 180 -6.61 22.08 -8.07
CA ILE A 180 -8.06 22.11 -8.04
C ILE A 180 -8.58 23.27 -8.89
N GLY A 181 -7.96 24.46 -8.78
CA GLY A 181 -8.32 25.62 -9.59
C GLY A 181 -8.11 25.34 -11.08
N PHE A 182 -6.94 24.83 -11.46
CA PHE A 182 -6.64 24.46 -12.84
C PHE A 182 -7.66 23.44 -13.40
N TRP A 183 -7.97 22.39 -12.63
CA TRP A 183 -8.95 21.38 -13.03
C TRP A 183 -10.35 21.96 -13.20
N SER A 184 -10.79 22.76 -12.25
CA SER A 184 -12.11 23.41 -12.29
C SER A 184 -12.29 24.34 -13.50
N ASP A 185 -11.20 24.95 -13.95
CA ASP A 185 -11.22 25.88 -15.08
C ASP A 185 -11.09 25.19 -16.46
N THR A 186 -10.44 24.02 -16.51
CA THR A 186 -10.06 23.37 -17.77
C THR A 186 -10.83 22.09 -18.06
N GLU A 187 -11.30 21.38 -17.04
CA GLU A 187 -11.96 20.07 -17.17
C GLU A 187 -13.40 20.14 -16.68
N SER A 188 -13.64 19.80 -15.42
CA SER A 188 -14.99 19.77 -14.84
C SER A 188 -15.12 20.78 -13.72
N PRO A 189 -16.06 21.75 -13.82
CA PRO A 189 -16.24 22.76 -12.79
C PRO A 189 -16.51 22.17 -11.40
N ILE A 190 -15.85 22.72 -10.38
CA ILE A 190 -16.07 22.34 -8.99
C ILE A 190 -16.99 23.36 -8.34
N ARG A 191 -18.14 22.92 -7.82
CA ARG A 191 -19.14 23.73 -7.11
C ARG A 191 -19.14 23.38 -5.63
N TYR A 192 -18.92 24.37 -4.80
CA TYR A 192 -18.99 24.23 -3.35
C TYR A 192 -20.38 24.59 -2.84
N GLY A 193 -20.94 23.78 -1.96
CA GLY A 193 -22.25 23.99 -1.33
C GLY A 193 -23.00 22.67 -1.11
N GLY A 194 -23.99 22.72 -0.19
CA GLY A 194 -24.74 21.53 0.19
C GLY A 194 -23.98 20.64 1.18
N SER A 195 -24.49 19.44 1.43
CA SER A 195 -23.98 18.50 2.46
C SER A 195 -23.43 17.20 1.87
N ALA A 196 -23.31 17.08 0.56
CA ALA A 196 -22.86 15.85 -0.10
C ALA A 196 -21.80 16.14 -1.17
N ALA A 197 -20.86 15.21 -1.32
CA ALA A 197 -19.87 15.19 -2.38
C ALA A 197 -20.36 14.24 -3.48
N PHE A 198 -20.50 14.73 -4.72
CA PHE A 198 -20.90 13.92 -5.87
C PHE A 198 -20.47 14.54 -7.20
N TYR A 199 -20.39 13.71 -8.23
CA TYR A 199 -20.22 14.15 -9.61
C TYR A 199 -21.58 14.06 -10.34
N SER A 200 -21.90 15.10 -11.10
CA SER A 200 -23.10 15.19 -11.93
C SER A 200 -22.76 14.93 -13.40
N PRO A 201 -23.01 13.73 -13.95
CA PRO A 201 -22.71 13.46 -15.36
C PRO A 201 -23.55 14.31 -16.34
N LYS A 202 -24.69 14.86 -15.89
CA LYS A 202 -25.58 15.68 -16.72
C LYS A 202 -25.04 17.07 -16.98
N THR A 203 -24.36 17.64 -15.98
CA THR A 203 -23.80 19.01 -16.05
C THR A 203 -22.28 19.00 -16.16
N ASP A 204 -21.67 17.82 -16.08
CA ASP A 204 -20.20 17.61 -16.02
C ASP A 204 -19.54 18.44 -14.91
N GLU A 205 -20.15 18.42 -13.71
CA GLU A 205 -19.71 19.20 -12.56
C GLU A 205 -19.47 18.31 -11.35
N ILE A 206 -18.45 18.67 -10.55
CA ILE A 206 -18.17 18.09 -9.25
C ILE A 206 -18.79 19.00 -8.18
N HIS A 207 -19.63 18.44 -7.32
CA HIS A 207 -20.21 19.12 -6.18
C HIS A 207 -19.53 18.68 -4.89
N LEU A 208 -19.10 19.62 -4.09
CA LEU A 208 -18.46 19.39 -2.79
C LEU A 208 -19.17 20.19 -1.69
N PRO A 209 -19.15 19.73 -0.43
CA PRO A 209 -19.53 20.55 0.72
C PRO A 209 -18.72 21.84 0.77
N GLN A 210 -19.14 22.79 1.60
CA GLN A 210 -18.34 24.00 1.85
C GLN A 210 -16.96 23.60 2.41
N LYS A 211 -15.92 24.35 2.07
CA LYS A 211 -14.53 24.05 2.54
C LYS A 211 -14.43 24.00 4.07
N GLU A 212 -15.23 24.82 4.73
CA GLU A 212 -15.31 24.91 6.19
C GLU A 212 -15.97 23.70 6.84
N ASP A 213 -16.73 22.90 6.08
CA ASP A 213 -17.40 21.70 6.56
C ASP A 213 -16.47 20.46 6.58
N PHE A 214 -15.29 20.57 5.96
CA PHE A 214 -14.29 19.53 6.06
C PHE A 214 -13.58 19.64 7.41
N VAL A 215 -13.84 18.69 8.28
CA VAL A 215 -13.15 18.59 9.56
C VAL A 215 -11.69 18.28 9.29
N ASP A 216 -10.79 19.12 9.78
CA ASP A 216 -9.36 18.79 9.78
C ASP A 216 -9.18 17.48 10.55
N MET A 217 -8.90 16.39 9.85
CA MET A 217 -8.47 15.16 10.50
C MET A 217 -7.05 15.38 11.01
N PRO A 218 -6.82 15.12 12.30
CA PRO A 218 -5.52 15.30 12.94
C PRO A 218 -4.42 14.42 12.37
#